data_02ca95fbc9fca59d52220c62ae1b20ef
#
_entry.id   02ca95fbc9fca59d52220c62ae1b20ef
#
_cell.length_a   1.000
_cell.length_b   1.000
_cell.length_c   1.000
_cell.angle_alpha   90.00
_cell.angle_beta   90.00
_cell.angle_gamma   90.00
#
_symmetry.space_group_name_H-M   'P 1'
#
loop_
_entity.id
_entity.type
_entity.pdbx_description
1 polymer ?
#
loop_
_entity_poly.entity_id
_entity_poly.type
_entity_poly.pdbx_seq_one_letter_code
_entity_poly.pdbx_strand_id
1 'polypeptide(L)'
;MGKCYYITEESGKEFNALTKAREDVNHILDSLGWERMTVHRKKEKQNKLIHYLRMGFLTPTDWKKIGQRMETDGVLLIQFPILNSLFFNNIAAGILEKTKVKKNIKIIVLIHDLDSIRFPGEKEKQENHEKNFWDLADVIIVHNYRMKEYLRKQGVKKPMVELGIFDYILEPQGIKDRESHFREVVIAGNLDGNKAQYLRKLRELKKLDFRLYGPGFEERMKDQNVVYKGVYPPDQLPDKIQGGWGLIWDGSSLTGCEGNYGEYLKYNNPHKTSFYIAMEMPVIIWKKAAMAKFVEENQIGITVGSLEELPDIINRISYEKYKEIAGNTGKVSEKIRAGKYLQEALKESRKYV
;
A
#
# COMPACT_ATOMS: atom_id res chain seq x y z
N MET A 1 23.68 17.72 9.52
CA MET A 1 22.98 16.44 9.23
C MET A 1 23.70 15.74 8.11
N GLY A 2 23.95 14.43 8.24
CA GLY A 2 24.52 13.64 7.16
C GLY A 2 23.60 13.63 5.92
N LYS A 3 24.18 13.30 4.78
CA LYS A 3 23.46 13.22 3.51
C LYS A 3 22.41 12.10 3.56
N CYS A 4 21.25 12.35 2.96
CA CYS A 4 20.13 11.42 2.95
C CYS A 4 20.06 10.66 1.62
N TYR A 5 19.86 9.35 1.72
CA TYR A 5 19.83 8.42 0.59
C TYR A 5 18.61 7.51 0.68
N TYR A 6 18.15 6.98 -0.44
CA TYR A 6 17.12 5.96 -0.45
C TYR A 6 17.36 4.91 -1.52
N ILE A 7 16.90 3.70 -1.24
CA ILE A 7 16.99 2.58 -2.17
C ILE A 7 15.76 2.57 -3.07
N THR A 8 16.00 2.51 -4.37
CA THR A 8 14.97 2.17 -5.36
C THR A 8 15.40 0.94 -6.15
N GLU A 9 14.45 0.23 -6.70
CA GLU A 9 14.68 -0.95 -7.53
C GLU A 9 14.49 -0.58 -8.99
N GLU A 10 15.26 -1.23 -9.91
CA GLU A 10 15.03 -1.03 -11.34
C GLU A 10 13.55 -1.15 -11.66
N SER A 11 12.96 -0.10 -12.25
CA SER A 11 11.56 -0.13 -12.67
C SER A 11 11.35 -1.20 -13.74
N GLY A 12 10.52 -2.20 -13.46
CA GLY A 12 9.94 -3.03 -14.51
C GLY A 12 8.85 -2.23 -15.23
N LYS A 13 8.53 -2.62 -16.47
CA LYS A 13 7.43 -2.02 -17.24
C LYS A 13 6.03 -2.31 -16.68
N GLU A 14 5.93 -2.83 -15.46
CA GLU A 14 4.66 -3.23 -14.87
C GLU A 14 4.07 -2.10 -14.03
N PHE A 15 2.95 -1.60 -14.49
CA PHE A 15 2.11 -0.67 -13.73
C PHE A 15 1.14 -1.48 -12.86
N ASN A 16 1.48 -1.64 -11.59
CA ASN A 16 0.58 -2.20 -10.58
C ASN A 16 0.62 -1.36 -9.29
N ALA A 17 -0.28 -1.65 -8.34
CA ALA A 17 -0.41 -0.88 -7.11
C ALA A 17 0.90 -0.86 -6.28
N LEU A 18 1.67 -1.94 -6.27
CA LEU A 18 2.95 -2.02 -5.56
C LEU A 18 4.01 -1.10 -6.19
N THR A 19 4.08 -1.08 -7.52
CA THR A 19 4.99 -0.18 -8.25
C THR A 19 4.62 1.28 -8.00
N LYS A 20 3.32 1.63 -8.10
CA LYS A 20 2.83 2.99 -7.84
C LYS A 20 3.17 3.48 -6.44
N ALA A 21 2.93 2.65 -5.40
CA ALA A 21 3.24 3.01 -4.02
C ALA A 21 4.71 3.39 -3.83
N ARG A 22 5.62 2.62 -4.43
CA ARG A 22 7.07 2.85 -4.34
C ARG A 22 7.51 4.07 -5.14
N GLU A 23 6.91 4.28 -6.31
CA GLU A 23 7.21 5.44 -7.15
C GLU A 23 6.73 6.74 -6.50
N ASP A 24 5.60 6.74 -5.81
CA ASP A 24 5.14 7.90 -5.04
C ASP A 24 6.11 8.23 -3.91
N VAL A 25 6.59 7.22 -3.17
CA VAL A 25 7.64 7.40 -2.16
C VAL A 25 8.91 7.96 -2.80
N ASN A 26 9.36 7.42 -3.94
CA ASN A 26 10.53 7.91 -4.65
C ASN A 26 10.36 9.38 -5.04
N HIS A 27 9.20 9.75 -5.60
CA HIS A 27 8.89 11.12 -6.01
C HIS A 27 8.95 12.10 -4.81
N ILE A 28 8.38 11.71 -3.67
CA ILE A 28 8.42 12.53 -2.46
C ILE A 28 9.85 12.68 -1.96
N LEU A 29 10.64 11.61 -1.92
CA LEU A 29 12.03 11.65 -1.48
C LEU A 29 12.91 12.48 -2.41
N ASP A 30 12.73 12.38 -3.73
CA ASP A 30 13.41 13.24 -4.71
C ASP A 30 13.09 14.72 -4.47
N SER A 31 11.82 15.05 -4.21
CA SER A 31 11.39 16.43 -3.92
C SER A 31 12.00 16.99 -2.62
N LEU A 32 12.37 16.11 -1.69
CA LEU A 32 13.05 16.43 -0.44
C LEU A 32 14.58 16.46 -0.58
N GLY A 33 15.13 16.25 -1.78
CA GLY A 33 16.56 16.26 -2.05
C GLY A 33 17.33 15.02 -1.56
N TRP A 34 16.64 13.90 -1.35
CA TRP A 34 17.30 12.63 -1.04
C TRP A 34 18.00 12.06 -2.29
N GLU A 35 19.19 11.50 -2.11
CA GLU A 35 19.91 10.89 -3.22
C GLU A 35 19.42 9.46 -3.49
N ARG A 36 19.01 9.23 -4.73
CA ARG A 36 18.54 7.93 -5.21
C ARG A 36 19.70 6.96 -5.42
N MET A 37 19.55 5.74 -4.90
CA MET A 37 20.46 4.62 -5.12
C MET A 37 19.70 3.41 -5.66
N THR A 38 20.02 2.99 -6.88
CA THR A 38 19.27 1.94 -7.59
C THR A 38 19.93 0.58 -7.39
N VAL A 39 19.13 -0.46 -7.13
CA VAL A 39 19.53 -1.86 -7.11
C VAL A 39 18.78 -2.66 -8.16
N HIS A 40 19.40 -3.72 -8.66
CA HIS A 40 18.76 -4.65 -9.56
C HIS A 40 17.75 -5.53 -8.82
N ARG A 41 16.61 -5.79 -9.45
CA ARG A 41 15.58 -6.68 -8.93
C ARG A 41 15.48 -7.97 -9.74
N LYS A 42 14.72 -8.92 -9.20
CA LYS A 42 14.31 -10.12 -9.93
C LYS A 42 13.52 -9.73 -11.17
N LYS A 43 13.90 -10.28 -12.34
CA LYS A 43 13.10 -10.16 -13.57
C LYS A 43 12.02 -11.25 -13.59
N GLU A 44 10.78 -10.87 -13.95
CA GLU A 44 9.72 -11.84 -14.17
C GLU A 44 10.04 -12.72 -15.39
N LYS A 45 9.51 -13.95 -15.37
CA LYS A 45 9.69 -14.94 -16.45
C LYS A 45 11.15 -15.32 -16.77
N GLN A 46 12.10 -15.12 -15.85
CA GLN A 46 13.47 -15.53 -16.03
C GLN A 46 13.69 -16.98 -15.55
N ASN A 47 14.50 -17.76 -16.29
CA ASN A 47 14.94 -19.09 -15.85
C ASN A 47 15.63 -19.00 -14.48
N LYS A 48 15.32 -19.94 -13.57
CA LYS A 48 15.83 -19.92 -12.19
C LYS A 48 17.36 -19.89 -12.13
N LEU A 49 18.04 -20.70 -12.92
CA LEU A 49 19.51 -20.76 -12.93
C LEU A 49 20.12 -19.42 -13.38
N ILE A 50 19.61 -18.87 -14.49
CA ILE A 50 20.05 -17.56 -15.00
C ILE A 50 19.77 -16.47 -13.95
N HIS A 51 18.62 -16.54 -13.28
CA HIS A 51 18.29 -15.61 -12.18
C HIS A 51 19.34 -15.69 -11.06
N TYR A 52 19.65 -16.90 -10.57
CA TYR A 52 20.61 -17.06 -9.47
C TYR A 52 22.01 -16.60 -9.86
N LEU A 53 22.50 -16.93 -11.06
CA LEU A 53 23.80 -16.45 -11.54
C LEU A 53 23.84 -14.92 -11.67
N ARG A 54 22.82 -14.34 -12.28
CA ARG A 54 22.72 -12.88 -12.45
C ARG A 54 22.67 -12.17 -11.10
N MET A 55 21.76 -12.54 -10.21
CA MET A 55 21.59 -11.88 -8.92
C MET A 55 22.73 -12.17 -7.95
N GLY A 56 23.37 -13.33 -8.07
CA GLY A 56 24.58 -13.69 -7.32
C GLY A 56 25.75 -12.73 -7.58
N PHE A 57 25.84 -12.20 -8.80
CA PHE A 57 26.82 -11.16 -9.16
C PHE A 57 26.31 -9.74 -8.87
N LEU A 58 25.07 -9.41 -9.26
CA LEU A 58 24.55 -8.05 -9.18
C LEU A 58 24.29 -7.62 -7.73
N THR A 59 23.68 -8.48 -6.90
CA THR A 59 23.34 -8.09 -5.53
C THR A 59 24.57 -7.64 -4.72
N PRO A 60 25.64 -8.44 -4.60
CA PRO A 60 26.81 -7.98 -3.87
C PRO A 60 27.45 -6.74 -4.49
N THR A 61 27.43 -6.63 -5.82
CA THR A 61 28.03 -5.50 -6.54
C THR A 61 27.28 -4.20 -6.26
N ASP A 62 25.94 -4.22 -6.35
CA ASP A 62 25.09 -3.05 -6.09
C ASP A 62 25.25 -2.56 -4.66
N TRP A 63 25.08 -3.45 -3.69
CA TRP A 63 25.13 -3.07 -2.28
C TRP A 63 26.51 -2.62 -1.81
N LYS A 64 27.59 -3.17 -2.38
CA LYS A 64 28.95 -2.65 -2.16
C LYS A 64 29.13 -1.24 -2.75
N LYS A 65 28.65 -1.01 -3.99
CA LYS A 65 28.71 0.33 -4.63
C LYS A 65 27.93 1.35 -3.81
N ILE A 66 26.73 0.98 -3.32
CA ILE A 66 25.92 1.82 -2.45
C ILE A 66 26.73 2.17 -1.19
N GLY A 67 27.29 1.16 -0.52
CA GLY A 67 28.11 1.38 0.65
C GLY A 67 29.35 2.26 0.41
N GLN A 68 29.95 2.21 -0.79
CA GLN A 68 31.06 3.09 -1.16
C GLN A 68 30.60 4.55 -1.38
N ARG A 69 29.45 4.78 -2.04
CA ARG A 69 28.90 6.11 -2.34
C ARG A 69 28.40 6.86 -1.11
N MET A 70 27.86 6.15 -0.13
CA MET A 70 27.34 6.76 1.09
C MET A 70 28.45 7.47 1.88
N GLU A 71 28.19 8.67 2.33
CA GLU A 71 29.04 9.42 3.23
C GLU A 71 28.90 8.91 4.68
N THR A 72 29.90 9.16 5.51
CA THR A 72 29.85 8.89 6.95
C THR A 72 28.73 9.70 7.59
N ASP A 73 28.06 9.15 8.62
CA ASP A 73 26.91 9.75 9.30
C ASP A 73 25.70 10.01 8.38
N GLY A 74 25.65 9.32 7.23
CA GLY A 74 24.51 9.41 6.31
C GLY A 74 23.26 8.70 6.83
N VAL A 75 22.10 9.04 6.25
CA VAL A 75 20.81 8.39 6.52
C VAL A 75 20.37 7.63 5.30
N LEU A 76 19.99 6.36 5.43
CA LEU A 76 19.48 5.51 4.36
C LEU A 76 18.04 5.11 4.62
N LEU A 77 17.14 5.37 3.67
CA LEU A 77 15.78 4.81 3.68
C LEU A 77 15.69 3.58 2.79
N ILE A 78 15.12 2.52 3.33
CA ILE A 78 14.84 1.25 2.63
C ILE A 78 13.33 1.04 2.59
N GLN A 79 12.79 0.84 1.39
CA GLN A 79 11.40 0.44 1.19
C GLN A 79 11.30 -1.09 1.30
N PHE A 80 10.69 -1.58 2.35
CA PHE A 80 10.57 -3.02 2.64
C PHE A 80 9.20 -3.59 2.20
N PRO A 81 9.14 -4.82 1.63
CA PRO A 81 10.24 -5.74 1.33
C PRO A 81 11.01 -5.32 0.07
N ILE A 82 12.29 -5.66 0.00
CA ILE A 82 13.06 -5.54 -1.23
C ILE A 82 12.58 -6.64 -2.20
N LEU A 83 12.29 -6.26 -3.45
CA LEU A 83 11.69 -7.13 -4.47
C LEU A 83 12.71 -8.11 -5.08
N ASN A 84 13.24 -8.98 -4.24
CA ASN A 84 14.19 -10.04 -4.63
C ASN A 84 13.90 -11.33 -3.86
N SER A 85 14.66 -12.40 -4.10
CA SER A 85 14.53 -13.60 -3.28
C SER A 85 15.10 -13.36 -1.87
N LEU A 86 14.56 -14.06 -0.87
CA LEU A 86 15.01 -13.94 0.52
C LEU A 86 16.51 -14.18 0.67
N PHE A 87 17.07 -15.10 -0.11
CA PHE A 87 18.50 -15.39 -0.12
C PHE A 87 19.35 -14.16 -0.49
N PHE A 88 19.00 -13.46 -1.57
CA PHE A 88 19.73 -12.27 -1.99
C PHE A 88 19.47 -11.06 -1.07
N ASN A 89 18.28 -10.96 -0.52
CA ASN A 89 17.97 -9.93 0.48
C ASN A 89 18.80 -10.11 1.76
N ASN A 90 19.05 -11.35 2.18
CA ASN A 90 19.94 -11.61 3.32
C ASN A 90 21.40 -11.24 3.01
N ILE A 91 21.89 -11.45 1.79
CA ILE A 91 23.21 -10.97 1.36
C ILE A 91 23.26 -9.44 1.41
N ALA A 92 22.22 -8.77 0.92
CA ALA A 92 22.11 -7.31 0.98
C ALA A 92 22.15 -6.80 2.42
N ALA A 93 21.37 -7.40 3.32
CA ALA A 93 21.34 -7.06 4.74
C ALA A 93 22.74 -7.19 5.40
N GLY A 94 23.47 -8.28 5.15
CA GLY A 94 24.81 -8.47 5.69
C GLY A 94 25.85 -7.46 5.17
N ILE A 95 25.72 -6.98 3.92
CA ILE A 95 26.57 -5.91 3.38
C ILE A 95 26.23 -4.57 4.02
N LEU A 96 24.94 -4.29 4.17
CA LEU A 96 24.46 -3.07 4.85
C LEU A 96 24.91 -3.00 6.30
N GLU A 97 24.85 -4.09 7.05
CA GLU A 97 25.30 -4.16 8.43
C GLU A 97 26.76 -3.73 8.57
N LYS A 98 27.64 -4.30 7.72
CA LYS A 98 29.06 -3.91 7.67
C LYS A 98 29.24 -2.42 7.31
N THR A 99 28.45 -1.93 6.36
CA THR A 99 28.50 -0.52 5.94
C THR A 99 28.03 0.40 7.05
N LYS A 100 26.93 0.03 7.75
CA LYS A 100 26.37 0.77 8.88
C LYS A 100 27.41 0.97 9.98
N VAL A 101 28.08 -0.10 10.39
CA VAL A 101 29.13 -0.02 11.41
C VAL A 101 30.31 0.83 10.95
N LYS A 102 30.81 0.57 9.71
CA LYS A 102 32.02 1.26 9.21
C LYS A 102 31.83 2.76 9.02
N LYS A 103 30.64 3.22 8.62
CA LYS A 103 30.35 4.61 8.25
C LYS A 103 29.36 5.31 9.20
N ASN A 104 28.98 4.66 10.29
CA ASN A 104 27.98 5.18 11.23
C ASN A 104 26.64 5.58 10.54
N ILE A 105 26.20 4.76 9.57
CA ILE A 105 24.97 5.06 8.82
C ILE A 105 23.75 4.79 9.68
N LYS A 106 22.75 5.66 9.59
CA LYS A 106 21.42 5.47 10.17
C LYS A 106 20.46 4.91 9.14
N ILE A 107 19.63 3.95 9.53
CA ILE A 107 18.72 3.26 8.61
C ILE A 107 17.26 3.45 9.04
N ILE A 108 16.47 3.99 8.13
CA ILE A 108 15.00 4.07 8.21
C ILE A 108 14.43 2.95 7.33
N VAL A 109 13.57 2.11 7.87
CA VAL A 109 12.84 1.10 7.09
C VAL A 109 11.39 1.52 6.98
N LEU A 110 10.92 1.77 5.76
CA LEU A 110 9.51 2.02 5.45
C LEU A 110 8.86 0.70 5.00
N ILE A 111 7.90 0.23 5.75
CA ILE A 111 7.17 -1.01 5.42
C ILE A 111 6.10 -0.70 4.36
N HIS A 112 6.08 -1.48 3.28
CA HIS A 112 4.96 -1.55 2.33
C HIS A 112 4.08 -2.77 2.58
N ASP A 113 4.68 -3.90 2.92
CA ASP A 113 3.96 -5.14 3.21
C ASP A 113 4.72 -5.98 4.25
N LEU A 114 3.96 -6.81 4.99
CA LEU A 114 4.48 -7.85 5.87
C LEU A 114 4.07 -9.22 5.32
N ASP A 115 5.01 -9.89 4.68
CA ASP A 115 4.76 -11.19 4.03
C ASP A 115 4.52 -12.31 5.05
N SER A 116 5.04 -12.18 6.27
CA SER A 116 4.74 -13.07 7.40
C SER A 116 3.25 -13.15 7.75
N ILE A 117 2.51 -12.05 7.55
CA ILE A 117 1.06 -12.02 7.77
C ILE A 117 0.31 -12.44 6.49
N ARG A 118 0.79 -11.99 5.32
CA ARG A 118 0.12 -12.26 4.03
C ARG A 118 0.18 -13.72 3.62
N PHE A 119 1.27 -14.42 3.98
CA PHE A 119 1.55 -15.81 3.58
C PHE A 119 1.78 -16.69 4.80
N PRO A 120 0.73 -17.02 5.57
CA PRO A 120 0.86 -17.76 6.84
C PRO A 120 1.49 -19.15 6.69
N GLY A 121 1.45 -19.77 5.50
CA GLY A 121 2.12 -21.03 5.20
C GLY A 121 3.66 -20.93 5.18
N GLU A 122 4.23 -19.73 5.04
CA GLU A 122 5.68 -19.46 5.08
C GLU A 122 6.07 -18.54 6.24
N LYS A 123 5.23 -18.42 7.25
CA LYS A 123 5.32 -17.41 8.30
C LYS A 123 6.70 -17.34 8.96
N GLU A 124 7.21 -18.44 9.49
CA GLU A 124 8.50 -18.50 10.19
C GLU A 124 9.66 -18.03 9.29
N LYS A 125 9.68 -18.47 8.05
CA LYS A 125 10.69 -18.07 7.07
C LYS A 125 10.64 -16.57 6.78
N GLN A 126 9.44 -16.01 6.64
CA GLN A 126 9.24 -14.58 6.41
C GLN A 126 9.59 -13.76 7.65
N GLU A 127 9.19 -14.18 8.85
CA GLU A 127 9.56 -13.52 10.10
C GLU A 127 11.07 -13.46 10.31
N ASN A 128 11.79 -14.54 10.03
CA ASN A 128 13.25 -14.56 10.10
C ASN A 128 13.90 -13.59 9.09
N HIS A 129 13.33 -13.48 7.89
CA HIS A 129 13.80 -12.53 6.90
C HIS A 129 13.50 -11.08 7.31
N GLU A 130 12.29 -10.81 7.74
CA GLU A 130 11.84 -9.50 8.24
C GLU A 130 12.71 -9.04 9.40
N LYS A 131 13.03 -9.94 10.33
CA LYS A 131 13.88 -9.65 11.48
C LYS A 131 15.25 -9.10 11.09
N ASN A 132 15.88 -9.62 10.02
CA ASN A 132 17.19 -9.11 9.56
C ASN A 132 17.13 -7.60 9.22
N PHE A 133 16.00 -7.12 8.70
CA PHE A 133 15.81 -5.71 8.41
C PHE A 133 15.42 -4.89 9.65
N TRP A 134 14.65 -5.49 10.57
CA TRP A 134 14.35 -4.83 11.85
C TRP A 134 15.62 -4.64 12.70
N ASP A 135 16.52 -5.62 12.71
CA ASP A 135 17.78 -5.54 13.44
C ASP A 135 18.70 -4.44 12.86
N LEU A 136 18.69 -4.25 11.55
CA LEU A 136 19.43 -3.17 10.87
C LEU A 136 18.84 -1.78 11.13
N ALA A 137 17.54 -1.65 11.26
CA ALA A 137 16.85 -0.36 11.38
C ALA A 137 17.26 0.40 12.64
N ASP A 138 17.37 1.71 12.56
CA ASP A 138 17.37 2.61 13.71
C ASP A 138 15.94 3.06 14.04
N VAL A 139 15.09 3.18 13.02
CA VAL A 139 13.65 3.43 13.13
C VAL A 139 12.88 2.73 12.00
N ILE A 140 11.66 2.30 12.30
CA ILE A 140 10.77 1.64 11.33
C ILE A 140 9.53 2.51 11.16
N ILE A 141 9.19 2.85 9.91
CA ILE A 141 7.91 3.48 9.57
C ILE A 141 6.92 2.37 9.28
N VAL A 142 5.94 2.23 10.14
CA VAL A 142 4.87 1.23 10.07
C VAL A 142 3.58 1.87 9.54
N HIS A 143 2.64 1.07 9.06
CA HIS A 143 1.40 1.59 8.50
C HIS A 143 0.56 2.36 9.52
N ASN A 144 0.33 1.75 10.69
CA ASN A 144 -0.61 2.22 11.70
C ASN A 144 -0.34 1.57 13.05
N TYR A 145 -1.10 1.96 14.06
CA TYR A 145 -1.01 1.42 15.42
C TYR A 145 -1.11 -0.12 15.48
N ARG A 146 -2.02 -0.74 14.70
CA ARG A 146 -2.20 -2.21 14.75
C ARG A 146 -1.00 -2.98 14.23
N MET A 147 -0.36 -2.48 13.16
CA MET A 147 0.89 -3.07 12.67
C MET A 147 2.02 -2.87 13.68
N LYS A 148 2.11 -1.70 14.33
CA LYS A 148 3.07 -1.41 15.39
C LYS A 148 2.92 -2.39 16.55
N GLU A 149 1.70 -2.61 17.04
CA GLU A 149 1.43 -3.57 18.11
C GLU A 149 1.74 -5.01 17.70
N TYR A 150 1.45 -5.37 16.46
CA TYR A 150 1.83 -6.69 15.94
C TYR A 150 3.34 -6.90 16.02
N LEU A 151 4.13 -5.97 15.49
CA LEU A 151 5.60 -6.06 15.53
C LEU A 151 6.15 -6.02 16.96
N ARG A 152 5.54 -5.27 17.88
CA ARG A 152 5.89 -5.30 19.32
C ARG A 152 5.70 -6.68 19.92
N LYS A 153 4.58 -7.35 19.60
CA LYS A 153 4.30 -8.73 20.04
C LYS A 153 5.28 -9.75 19.45
N GLN A 154 5.84 -9.47 18.27
CA GLN A 154 6.92 -10.26 17.67
C GLN A 154 8.31 -9.94 18.25
N GLY A 155 8.39 -9.09 19.29
CA GLY A 155 9.64 -8.77 19.99
C GLY A 155 10.48 -7.67 19.34
N VAL A 156 9.94 -6.93 18.34
CA VAL A 156 10.67 -5.80 17.73
C VAL A 156 10.74 -4.64 18.72
N LYS A 157 11.95 -4.33 19.18
CA LYS A 157 12.21 -3.26 20.19
C LYS A 157 12.56 -1.90 19.58
N LYS A 158 12.78 -1.84 18.26
CA LYS A 158 13.17 -0.60 17.56
C LYS A 158 12.11 0.49 17.68
N PRO A 159 12.49 1.77 17.67
CA PRO A 159 11.52 2.87 17.50
C PRO A 159 10.64 2.66 16.29
N MET A 160 9.34 2.96 16.40
CA MET A 160 8.39 2.84 15.31
C MET A 160 7.55 4.11 15.19
N VAL A 161 7.50 4.67 13.98
CA VAL A 161 6.69 5.82 13.60
C VAL A 161 5.53 5.35 12.73
N GLU A 162 4.33 5.86 12.97
CA GLU A 162 3.14 5.50 12.19
C GLU A 162 3.04 6.40 10.96
N LEU A 163 2.84 5.80 9.77
CA LEU A 163 2.62 6.52 8.52
C LEU A 163 1.23 7.17 8.49
N GLY A 164 0.24 6.51 9.10
CA GLY A 164 -1.17 6.91 9.06
C GLY A 164 -1.88 6.42 7.80
N ILE A 165 -1.50 6.93 6.64
CA ILE A 165 -1.96 6.45 5.31
C ILE A 165 -0.84 6.65 4.29
N PHE A 166 -0.79 5.83 3.24
CA PHE A 166 0.13 6.06 2.13
C PHE A 166 -0.28 7.30 1.34
N ASP A 167 0.69 8.10 0.96
CA ASP A 167 0.49 9.14 -0.03
C ASP A 167 0.19 8.54 -1.41
N TYR A 168 -0.49 9.29 -2.24
CA TYR A 168 -0.83 8.90 -3.61
C TYR A 168 -0.76 10.14 -4.50
N ILE A 169 0.34 10.27 -5.23
CA ILE A 169 0.59 11.44 -6.08
C ILE A 169 -0.30 11.33 -7.32
N LEU A 170 -1.24 12.24 -7.41
CA LEU A 170 -2.21 12.33 -8.49
C LEU A 170 -2.52 13.80 -8.76
N GLU A 171 -2.61 14.18 -10.03
CA GLU A 171 -3.11 15.50 -10.39
C GLU A 171 -4.59 15.64 -9.98
N PRO A 172 -5.01 16.82 -9.52
CA PRO A 172 -6.38 17.04 -9.11
C PRO A 172 -7.35 16.77 -10.24
N GLN A 173 -8.17 15.77 -10.07
CA GLN A 173 -9.22 15.40 -11.02
C GLN A 173 -10.52 15.26 -10.24
N GLY A 174 -11.41 16.22 -10.38
CA GLY A 174 -12.73 16.11 -9.78
C GLY A 174 -13.51 14.95 -10.40
N ILE A 175 -14.18 14.14 -9.59
CA ILE A 175 -15.12 13.14 -10.10
C ILE A 175 -16.26 13.87 -10.81
N LYS A 176 -16.42 13.58 -12.10
CA LYS A 176 -17.48 14.17 -12.93
C LYS A 176 -18.82 13.58 -12.51
N ASP A 177 -19.87 14.41 -12.50
CA ASP A 177 -21.26 13.98 -12.29
C ASP A 177 -21.50 13.13 -11.02
N ARG A 178 -20.98 13.61 -9.88
CA ARG A 178 -21.14 12.93 -8.57
C ARG A 178 -22.60 12.76 -8.16
N GLU A 179 -23.46 13.72 -8.51
CA GLU A 179 -24.85 13.70 -8.11
C GLU A 179 -25.61 12.50 -8.69
N SER A 180 -25.42 12.22 -9.96
CA SER A 180 -26.07 11.08 -10.62
C SER A 180 -25.57 9.71 -10.14
N HIS A 181 -24.34 9.65 -9.59
CA HIS A 181 -23.66 8.40 -9.27
C HIS A 181 -23.29 8.21 -7.79
N PHE A 182 -23.76 9.12 -6.89
CA PHE A 182 -23.30 9.11 -5.49
C PHE A 182 -23.71 7.87 -4.70
N ARG A 183 -24.66 7.06 -5.17
CA ARG A 183 -25.03 5.78 -4.55
C ARG A 183 -24.32 4.58 -5.13
N GLU A 184 -23.54 4.75 -6.18
CA GLU A 184 -22.84 3.65 -6.82
C GLU A 184 -21.51 3.34 -6.10
N VAL A 185 -21.17 2.05 -6.01
CA VAL A 185 -19.96 1.56 -5.35
C VAL A 185 -18.93 1.13 -6.40
N VAL A 186 -17.75 1.66 -6.29
CA VAL A 186 -16.59 1.39 -7.14
C VAL A 186 -15.70 0.34 -6.52
N ILE A 187 -15.32 -0.66 -7.30
CA ILE A 187 -14.32 -1.66 -6.96
C ILE A 187 -13.22 -1.62 -8.02
N ALA A 188 -12.07 -1.03 -7.68
CA ALA A 188 -10.92 -0.94 -8.56
C ALA A 188 -9.75 -1.78 -8.06
N GLY A 189 -9.13 -2.55 -8.94
CA GLY A 189 -7.97 -3.38 -8.63
C GLY A 189 -8.03 -4.78 -9.25
N ASN A 190 -7.33 -5.74 -8.65
CA ASN A 190 -7.38 -7.13 -9.10
C ASN A 190 -8.73 -7.77 -8.73
N LEU A 191 -9.51 -8.13 -9.76
CA LEU A 191 -10.84 -8.74 -9.64
C LEU A 191 -10.79 -10.28 -9.66
N ASP A 192 -9.60 -10.90 -9.58
CA ASP A 192 -9.46 -12.37 -9.57
C ASP A 192 -10.30 -12.97 -8.44
N GLY A 193 -11.28 -13.79 -8.82
CA GLY A 193 -12.18 -14.46 -7.90
C GLY A 193 -11.52 -15.45 -6.94
N ASN A 194 -10.26 -15.83 -7.14
CA ASN A 194 -9.51 -16.61 -6.16
C ASN A 194 -9.00 -15.72 -5.01
N LYS A 195 -8.72 -14.45 -5.28
CA LYS A 195 -8.31 -13.46 -4.28
C LYS A 195 -9.51 -12.80 -3.61
N ALA A 196 -10.53 -12.45 -4.39
CA ALA A 196 -11.67 -11.65 -3.96
C ALA A 196 -12.99 -12.38 -4.27
N GLN A 197 -13.18 -13.54 -3.63
CA GLN A 197 -14.35 -14.40 -3.89
C GLN A 197 -15.69 -13.71 -3.60
N TYR A 198 -15.73 -12.73 -2.69
CA TYR A 198 -16.92 -11.93 -2.41
C TYR A 198 -17.50 -11.26 -3.67
N LEU A 199 -16.68 -10.97 -4.68
CA LEU A 199 -17.13 -10.36 -5.94
C LEU A 199 -18.22 -11.17 -6.64
N ARG A 200 -18.15 -12.51 -6.53
CA ARG A 200 -19.15 -13.42 -7.12
C ARG A 200 -20.51 -13.32 -6.45
N LYS A 201 -20.55 -12.77 -5.21
CA LYS A 201 -21.77 -12.62 -4.40
C LYS A 201 -22.37 -11.22 -4.46
N LEU A 202 -21.69 -10.23 -5.05
CA LEU A 202 -22.19 -8.84 -5.15
C LEU A 202 -23.55 -8.75 -5.84
N ARG A 203 -23.84 -9.65 -6.79
CA ARG A 203 -25.14 -9.75 -7.44
C ARG A 203 -26.30 -10.04 -6.51
N GLU A 204 -26.03 -10.52 -5.29
CA GLU A 204 -27.06 -10.77 -4.26
C GLU A 204 -27.54 -9.45 -3.63
N LEU A 205 -26.75 -8.38 -3.70
CA LEU A 205 -27.04 -7.05 -3.15
C LEU A 205 -27.84 -6.20 -4.16
N LYS A 206 -29.02 -6.65 -4.57
CA LYS A 206 -29.82 -6.14 -5.69
C LYS A 206 -30.21 -4.64 -5.63
N LYS A 207 -30.17 -4.02 -4.46
CA LYS A 207 -30.56 -2.61 -4.27
C LYS A 207 -29.38 -1.65 -4.35
N LEU A 208 -28.21 -2.12 -4.81
CA LEU A 208 -26.99 -1.34 -4.88
C LEU A 208 -26.23 -1.64 -6.16
N ASP A 209 -25.75 -0.61 -6.85
CA ASP A 209 -25.01 -0.74 -8.10
C ASP A 209 -23.51 -0.75 -7.86
N PHE A 210 -22.82 -1.70 -8.48
CA PHE A 210 -21.37 -1.89 -8.41
C PHE A 210 -20.73 -1.66 -9.77
N ARG A 211 -19.66 -0.85 -9.79
CA ARG A 211 -18.83 -0.60 -10.96
C ARG A 211 -17.43 -1.17 -10.75
N LEU A 212 -17.07 -2.18 -11.53
CA LEU A 212 -15.86 -2.96 -11.38
C LEU A 212 -14.82 -2.54 -12.44
N TYR A 213 -13.61 -2.23 -11.99
CA TYR A 213 -12.48 -1.81 -12.81
C TYR A 213 -11.25 -2.66 -12.50
N GLY A 214 -10.64 -3.28 -13.50
CA GLY A 214 -9.39 -4.01 -13.34
C GLY A 214 -9.36 -5.41 -13.96
N PRO A 215 -8.20 -6.05 -13.96
CA PRO A 215 -8.01 -7.39 -14.51
C PRO A 215 -8.63 -8.48 -13.63
N GLY A 216 -8.87 -9.64 -14.22
CA GLY A 216 -9.34 -10.84 -13.52
C GLY A 216 -10.87 -10.93 -13.37
N PHE A 217 -11.63 -10.05 -14.03
CA PHE A 217 -13.09 -10.14 -14.03
C PHE A 217 -13.56 -11.44 -14.70
N GLU A 218 -14.52 -12.11 -14.09
CA GLU A 218 -15.16 -13.30 -14.63
C GLU A 218 -16.60 -12.96 -15.08
N GLU A 219 -17.01 -13.34 -16.30
CA GLU A 219 -18.35 -13.06 -16.84
C GLU A 219 -19.49 -13.55 -15.91
N ARG A 220 -19.25 -14.62 -15.15
CA ARG A 220 -20.22 -15.10 -14.15
C ARG A 220 -20.47 -14.16 -12.96
N MET A 221 -19.66 -13.11 -12.79
CA MET A 221 -19.86 -12.06 -11.77
C MET A 221 -20.84 -11.00 -12.26
N LYS A 222 -21.09 -10.91 -13.58
CA LYS A 222 -21.94 -9.91 -14.20
C LYS A 222 -23.41 -10.10 -13.83
N ASP A 223 -24.07 -9.00 -13.52
CA ASP A 223 -25.51 -8.94 -13.24
C ASP A 223 -26.02 -7.53 -13.58
N GLN A 224 -27.32 -7.29 -13.48
CA GLN A 224 -27.91 -5.97 -13.72
C GLN A 224 -27.30 -4.89 -12.82
N ASN A 225 -27.01 -5.25 -11.56
CA ASN A 225 -26.40 -4.36 -10.58
C ASN A 225 -24.86 -4.49 -10.47
N VAL A 226 -24.20 -5.30 -11.31
CA VAL A 226 -22.74 -5.48 -11.32
C VAL A 226 -22.23 -5.23 -12.73
N VAL A 227 -21.67 -4.05 -12.96
CA VAL A 227 -21.22 -3.59 -14.28
C VAL A 227 -19.69 -3.58 -14.34
N TYR A 228 -19.13 -4.37 -15.25
CA TYR A 228 -17.71 -4.32 -15.56
C TYR A 228 -17.37 -3.20 -16.52
N LYS A 229 -16.40 -2.38 -16.18
CA LYS A 229 -15.96 -1.19 -16.91
C LYS A 229 -14.63 -1.35 -17.64
N GLY A 230 -13.93 -2.48 -17.45
CA GLY A 230 -12.69 -2.78 -18.15
C GLY A 230 -11.41 -2.57 -17.33
N VAL A 231 -10.28 -2.69 -18.01
CA VAL A 231 -8.93 -2.48 -17.48
C VAL A 231 -8.36 -1.20 -18.04
N TYR A 232 -7.83 -0.35 -17.19
CA TYR A 232 -7.17 0.89 -17.59
C TYR A 232 -5.80 0.99 -16.93
N PRO A 233 -4.81 1.59 -17.60
CA PRO A 233 -3.54 1.96 -16.97
C PRO A 233 -3.79 2.86 -15.75
N PRO A 234 -2.94 2.78 -14.69
CA PRO A 234 -3.14 3.55 -13.45
C PRO A 234 -3.22 5.07 -13.65
N ASP A 235 -2.54 5.61 -14.65
CA ASP A 235 -2.56 7.02 -15.03
C ASP A 235 -3.85 7.44 -15.74
N GLN A 236 -4.56 6.52 -16.39
CA GLN A 236 -5.82 6.78 -17.08
C GLN A 236 -7.05 6.38 -16.27
N LEU A 237 -6.89 5.48 -15.30
CA LEU A 237 -8.00 4.96 -14.50
C LEU A 237 -8.80 6.07 -13.79
N PRO A 238 -8.17 7.12 -13.21
CA PRO A 238 -8.88 8.22 -12.56
C PRO A 238 -9.92 8.91 -13.46
N ASP A 239 -9.61 9.08 -14.75
CA ASP A 239 -10.52 9.70 -15.73
C ASP A 239 -11.72 8.83 -16.11
N LYS A 240 -11.63 7.53 -15.85
CA LYS A 240 -12.63 6.54 -16.25
C LYS A 240 -13.58 6.14 -15.14
N ILE A 241 -13.17 6.38 -13.88
CA ILE A 241 -13.97 5.99 -12.72
C ILE A 241 -15.23 6.86 -12.62
N GLN A 242 -16.36 6.17 -12.49
CA GLN A 242 -17.66 6.73 -12.18
C GLN A 242 -18.24 6.02 -10.97
N GLY A 243 -18.77 6.76 -10.02
CA GLY A 243 -19.36 6.24 -8.79
C GLY A 243 -19.07 7.13 -7.59
N GLY A 244 -19.80 6.91 -6.52
CA GLY A 244 -19.72 7.74 -5.31
C GLY A 244 -18.78 7.19 -4.24
N TRP A 245 -18.63 5.89 -4.13
CA TRP A 245 -17.94 5.26 -3.01
C TRP A 245 -16.88 4.26 -3.47
N GLY A 246 -15.69 4.33 -2.91
CA GLY A 246 -14.64 3.34 -3.13
C GLY A 246 -14.70 2.22 -2.09
N LEU A 247 -14.81 0.96 -2.51
CA LEU A 247 -14.89 -0.18 -1.61
C LEU A 247 -13.50 -0.74 -1.25
N ILE A 248 -13.23 -0.80 0.04
CA ILE A 248 -12.06 -1.47 0.63
C ILE A 248 -12.54 -2.74 1.33
N TRP A 249 -12.49 -3.85 0.59
CA TRP A 249 -12.89 -5.17 1.02
C TRP A 249 -12.03 -6.22 0.36
N ASP A 250 -11.67 -7.27 1.06
CA ASP A 250 -10.95 -8.42 0.53
C ASP A 250 -11.46 -9.71 1.21
N GLY A 251 -11.24 -10.84 0.55
CA GLY A 251 -11.62 -12.14 1.12
C GLY A 251 -12.78 -12.83 0.41
N SER A 252 -13.43 -13.76 1.09
CA SER A 252 -14.36 -14.72 0.48
C SER A 252 -15.84 -14.46 0.77
N SER A 253 -16.15 -13.58 1.73
CA SER A 253 -17.51 -13.42 2.25
C SER A 253 -18.02 -11.98 2.11
N LEU A 254 -19.36 -11.82 2.06
CA LEU A 254 -20.02 -10.53 2.24
C LEU A 254 -20.11 -10.14 3.72
N THR A 255 -20.12 -11.11 4.63
CA THR A 255 -20.31 -10.87 6.07
C THR A 255 -19.03 -10.50 6.82
N GLY A 256 -17.87 -10.52 6.15
CA GLY A 256 -16.59 -10.14 6.73
C GLY A 256 -15.42 -10.36 5.77
N CYS A 257 -14.30 -9.72 6.07
CA CYS A 257 -13.07 -9.92 5.32
C CYS A 257 -12.32 -11.14 5.87
N GLU A 258 -12.59 -12.29 5.29
CA GLU A 258 -12.03 -13.60 5.70
C GLU A 258 -10.90 -14.05 4.76
N GLY A 259 -10.11 -15.04 5.24
CA GLY A 259 -8.95 -15.55 4.52
C GLY A 259 -7.74 -14.63 4.61
N ASN A 260 -6.59 -15.06 4.08
CA ASN A 260 -5.30 -14.38 4.27
C ASN A 260 -5.31 -12.89 3.90
N TYR A 261 -5.90 -12.56 2.75
CA TYR A 261 -5.98 -11.17 2.28
C TYR A 261 -6.97 -10.34 3.09
N GLY A 262 -8.10 -10.93 3.50
CA GLY A 262 -9.09 -10.27 4.34
C GLY A 262 -8.58 -10.02 5.75
N GLU A 263 -7.96 -11.02 6.37
CA GLU A 263 -7.34 -10.91 7.69
C GLU A 263 -6.20 -9.88 7.71
N TYR A 264 -5.46 -9.74 6.60
CA TYR A 264 -4.38 -8.75 6.49
C TYR A 264 -4.89 -7.30 6.61
N LEU A 265 -6.15 -7.02 6.23
CA LEU A 265 -6.75 -5.70 6.43
C LEU A 265 -6.78 -5.23 7.89
N LYS A 266 -6.68 -6.16 8.84
CA LYS A 266 -6.58 -5.82 10.28
C LYS A 266 -5.27 -5.13 10.65
N TYR A 267 -4.27 -5.15 9.75
CA TYR A 267 -2.92 -4.67 10.02
C TYR A 267 -2.42 -3.64 9.02
N ASN A 268 -2.80 -3.76 7.73
CA ASN A 268 -2.23 -2.94 6.67
C ASN A 268 -3.05 -1.67 6.36
N ASN A 269 -2.42 -0.78 5.61
CA ASN A 269 -3.06 0.35 4.93
C ASN A 269 -3.14 0.03 3.43
N PRO A 270 -4.28 -0.49 2.93
CA PRO A 270 -4.39 -0.86 1.52
C PRO A 270 -4.23 0.35 0.61
N HIS A 271 -3.39 0.24 -0.41
CA HIS A 271 -3.09 1.35 -1.33
C HIS A 271 -4.34 1.83 -2.11
N LYS A 272 -5.34 0.97 -2.29
CA LYS A 272 -6.64 1.36 -2.85
C LYS A 272 -7.39 2.40 -1.99
N THR A 273 -7.14 2.43 -0.67
CA THR A 273 -7.71 3.47 0.21
C THR A 273 -7.16 4.85 -0.18
N SER A 274 -5.83 4.94 -0.31
CA SER A 274 -5.15 6.17 -0.75
C SER A 274 -5.61 6.61 -2.14
N PHE A 275 -5.77 5.64 -3.06
CA PHE A 275 -6.24 5.91 -4.42
C PHE A 275 -7.63 6.55 -4.44
N TYR A 276 -8.62 5.97 -3.76
CA TYR A 276 -9.97 6.53 -3.72
C TYR A 276 -9.99 7.91 -3.06
N ILE A 277 -9.27 8.07 -1.95
CA ILE A 277 -9.21 9.36 -1.26
C ILE A 277 -8.48 10.41 -2.13
N ALA A 278 -7.40 10.04 -2.83
CA ALA A 278 -6.70 10.96 -3.75
C ALA A 278 -7.61 11.46 -4.88
N MET A 279 -8.61 10.66 -5.27
CA MET A 279 -9.69 11.04 -6.18
C MET A 279 -10.83 11.80 -5.50
N GLU A 280 -10.70 12.16 -4.23
CA GLU A 280 -11.76 12.76 -3.40
C GLU A 280 -13.03 11.90 -3.31
N MET A 281 -12.89 10.58 -3.45
CA MET A 281 -13.99 9.63 -3.36
C MET A 281 -14.08 9.09 -1.93
N PRO A 282 -15.22 9.30 -1.23
CA PRO A 282 -15.49 8.66 0.06
C PRO A 282 -15.35 7.14 0.00
N VAL A 283 -14.96 6.55 1.12
CA VAL A 283 -14.66 5.12 1.16
C VAL A 283 -15.64 4.32 2.01
N ILE A 284 -15.85 3.07 1.61
CA ILE A 284 -16.53 2.04 2.40
C ILE A 284 -15.45 1.05 2.84
N ILE A 285 -15.34 0.81 4.14
CA ILE A 285 -14.30 -0.07 4.67
C ILE A 285 -14.85 -1.01 5.74
N TRP A 286 -14.26 -2.21 5.81
CA TRP A 286 -14.58 -3.15 6.88
C TRP A 286 -14.24 -2.57 8.25
N LYS A 287 -15.21 -2.59 9.19
CA LYS A 287 -15.06 -1.96 10.52
C LYS A 287 -13.93 -2.55 11.38
N LYS A 288 -13.47 -3.80 11.07
CA LYS A 288 -12.32 -4.41 11.75
C LYS A 288 -10.98 -4.13 11.06
N ALA A 289 -10.98 -3.47 9.91
CA ALA A 289 -9.75 -3.06 9.23
C ALA A 289 -8.96 -2.04 10.08
N ALA A 290 -7.63 -2.07 9.95
CA ALA A 290 -6.77 -1.12 10.67
C ALA A 290 -7.07 0.33 10.31
N MET A 291 -7.43 0.59 9.05
CA MET A 291 -7.78 1.91 8.54
C MET A 291 -9.18 2.40 8.93
N ALA A 292 -10.04 1.56 9.52
CA ALA A 292 -11.41 1.95 9.89
C ALA A 292 -11.41 3.19 10.80
N LYS A 293 -10.54 3.19 11.82
CA LYS A 293 -10.36 4.32 12.74
C LYS A 293 -9.99 5.61 12.00
N PHE A 294 -9.05 5.55 11.04
CA PHE A 294 -8.65 6.71 10.24
C PHE A 294 -9.82 7.26 9.42
N VAL A 295 -10.64 6.38 8.84
CA VAL A 295 -11.83 6.77 8.06
C VAL A 295 -12.87 7.46 8.95
N GLU A 296 -13.12 6.94 10.15
CA GLU A 296 -14.08 7.48 11.11
C GLU A 296 -13.62 8.84 11.67
N GLU A 297 -12.36 8.93 12.14
CA GLU A 297 -11.81 10.16 12.72
C GLU A 297 -11.76 11.34 11.73
N ASN A 298 -11.50 11.04 10.45
CA ASN A 298 -11.51 12.07 9.40
C ASN A 298 -12.88 12.26 8.74
N GLN A 299 -13.89 11.45 9.08
CA GLN A 299 -15.25 11.49 8.52
C GLN A 299 -15.26 11.42 6.97
N ILE A 300 -14.42 10.55 6.40
CA ILE A 300 -14.18 10.42 4.96
C ILE A 300 -14.83 9.17 4.34
N GLY A 301 -15.74 8.55 5.06
CA GLY A 301 -16.39 7.32 4.59
C GLY A 301 -17.27 6.69 5.64
N ILE A 302 -17.61 5.43 5.42
CA ILE A 302 -18.41 4.61 6.31
C ILE A 302 -17.70 3.30 6.62
N THR A 303 -17.92 2.78 7.83
CA THR A 303 -17.42 1.49 8.26
C THR A 303 -18.59 0.51 8.39
N VAL A 304 -18.42 -0.72 7.86
CA VAL A 304 -19.46 -1.74 7.87
C VAL A 304 -18.96 -3.08 8.41
N GLY A 305 -19.81 -3.82 9.08
CA GLY A 305 -19.52 -5.17 9.55
C GLY A 305 -19.69 -6.20 8.45
N SER A 306 -20.69 -6.00 7.60
CA SER A 306 -21.08 -6.83 6.48
C SER A 306 -21.41 -5.94 5.28
N LEU A 307 -21.11 -6.43 4.06
CA LEU A 307 -21.57 -5.79 2.82
C LEU A 307 -23.09 -5.90 2.66
N GLU A 308 -23.75 -6.84 3.35
CA GLU A 308 -25.20 -6.98 3.35
C GLU A 308 -25.91 -5.77 3.96
N GLU A 309 -25.21 -4.99 4.81
CA GLU A 309 -25.73 -3.75 5.39
C GLU A 309 -25.73 -2.57 4.39
N LEU A 310 -24.88 -2.64 3.33
CA LEU A 310 -24.64 -1.52 2.43
C LEU A 310 -25.87 -1.00 1.71
N PRO A 311 -26.76 -1.85 1.14
CA PRO A 311 -27.93 -1.35 0.42
C PRO A 311 -28.79 -0.42 1.27
N ASP A 312 -29.01 -0.77 2.53
CA ASP A 312 -29.82 0.03 3.44
C ASP A 312 -29.08 1.30 3.90
N ILE A 313 -27.78 1.22 4.16
CA ILE A 313 -26.96 2.37 4.57
C ILE A 313 -26.89 3.39 3.44
N ILE A 314 -26.47 2.97 2.24
CA ILE A 314 -26.25 3.88 1.09
C ILE A 314 -27.56 4.53 0.64
N ASN A 315 -28.67 3.78 0.64
CA ASN A 315 -29.96 4.32 0.23
C ASN A 315 -30.57 5.33 1.20
N ARG A 316 -30.14 5.31 2.48
CA ARG A 316 -30.55 6.29 3.49
C ARG A 316 -29.69 7.56 3.50
N ILE A 317 -28.50 7.53 2.85
CA ILE A 317 -27.63 8.70 2.78
C ILE A 317 -28.24 9.71 1.78
N SER A 318 -28.51 10.93 2.24
CA SER A 318 -28.92 12.03 1.35
C SER A 318 -27.71 12.54 0.56
N TYR A 319 -27.98 13.22 -0.55
CA TYR A 319 -26.90 13.81 -1.35
C TYR A 319 -26.14 14.89 -0.56
N GLU A 320 -26.81 15.64 0.30
CA GLU A 320 -26.18 16.63 1.20
C GLU A 320 -25.21 15.97 2.16
N LYS A 321 -25.58 14.84 2.77
CA LYS A 321 -24.67 14.08 3.66
C LYS A 321 -23.50 13.49 2.89
N TYR A 322 -23.74 12.99 1.69
CA TYR A 322 -22.66 12.55 0.81
C TYR A 322 -21.68 13.67 0.48
N LYS A 323 -22.18 14.90 0.14
CA LYS A 323 -21.33 16.07 -0.12
C LYS A 323 -20.47 16.46 1.08
N GLU A 324 -21.02 16.38 2.28
CA GLU A 324 -20.26 16.63 3.52
C GLU A 324 -19.08 15.66 3.65
N ILE A 325 -19.34 14.37 3.47
CA ILE A 325 -18.29 13.33 3.55
C ILE A 325 -17.26 13.52 2.43
N ALA A 326 -17.71 13.78 1.20
CA ALA A 326 -16.83 14.04 0.07
C ALA A 326 -15.97 15.31 0.28
N GLY A 327 -16.52 16.37 0.89
CA GLY A 327 -15.79 17.57 1.26
C GLY A 327 -14.68 17.29 2.29
N ASN A 328 -14.95 16.45 3.28
CA ASN A 328 -13.91 16.00 4.21
C ASN A 328 -12.86 15.13 3.51
N THR A 329 -13.29 14.26 2.58
CA THR A 329 -12.36 13.45 1.77
C THR A 329 -11.44 14.33 0.94
N GLY A 330 -11.94 15.44 0.37
CA GLY A 330 -11.15 16.44 -0.36
C GLY A 330 -10.01 17.03 0.49
N LYS A 331 -10.28 17.39 1.76
CA LYS A 331 -9.25 17.90 2.68
C LYS A 331 -8.12 16.88 2.95
N VAL A 332 -8.48 15.61 3.09
CA VAL A 332 -7.48 14.54 3.27
C VAL A 332 -6.76 14.26 1.96
N SER A 333 -7.47 14.31 0.83
CA SER A 333 -6.93 14.15 -0.52
C SER A 333 -5.80 15.13 -0.81
N GLU A 334 -5.97 16.41 -0.47
CA GLU A 334 -4.92 17.43 -0.64
C GLU A 334 -3.62 17.03 0.07
N LYS A 335 -3.71 16.52 1.31
CA LYS A 335 -2.54 16.05 2.06
C LYS A 335 -1.88 14.84 1.40
N ILE A 336 -2.69 13.86 0.98
CA ILE A 336 -2.23 12.62 0.35
C ILE A 336 -1.51 12.94 -0.98
N ARG A 337 -2.10 13.80 -1.82
CA ARG A 337 -1.49 14.20 -3.11
C ARG A 337 -0.22 15.03 -2.93
N ALA A 338 -0.10 15.76 -1.83
CA ALA A 338 1.09 16.55 -1.51
C ALA A 338 2.20 15.77 -0.79
N GLY A 339 2.06 14.47 -0.58
CA GLY A 339 3.07 13.63 0.09
C GLY A 339 3.26 13.95 1.57
N LYS A 340 2.24 14.50 2.24
CA LYS A 340 2.37 15.04 3.61
C LYS A 340 2.55 13.95 4.65
N TYR A 341 1.93 12.79 4.48
CA TYR A 341 2.02 11.70 5.47
C TYR A 341 3.44 11.13 5.55
N LEU A 342 4.09 10.87 4.41
CA LEU A 342 5.49 10.44 4.42
C LEU A 342 6.41 11.54 4.94
N GLN A 343 6.20 12.80 4.55
CA GLN A 343 6.99 13.93 5.05
C GLN A 343 6.91 14.04 6.58
N GLU A 344 5.72 13.91 7.17
CA GLU A 344 5.51 13.93 8.62
C GLU A 344 6.16 12.74 9.32
N ALA A 345 6.00 11.52 8.76
CA ALA A 345 6.65 10.32 9.28
C ALA A 345 8.19 10.42 9.23
N LEU A 346 8.76 10.97 8.16
CA LEU A 346 10.20 11.22 8.06
C LEU A 346 10.67 12.26 9.07
N LYS A 347 9.92 13.34 9.27
CA LYS A 347 10.22 14.35 10.29
C LYS A 347 10.24 13.75 11.70
N GLU A 348 9.27 12.90 12.01
CA GLU A 348 9.21 12.20 13.30
C GLU A 348 10.36 11.20 13.44
N SER A 349 10.70 10.48 12.38
CA SER A 349 11.79 9.50 12.34
C SER A 349 13.16 10.14 12.62
N ARG A 350 13.35 11.43 12.31
CA ARG A 350 14.59 12.17 12.58
C ARG A 350 15.00 12.24 14.06
N LYS A 351 14.08 11.97 14.97
CA LYS A 351 14.39 11.88 16.41
C LYS A 351 15.23 10.67 16.78
N TYR A 352 15.35 9.70 15.88
CA TYR A 352 16.00 8.40 16.10
C TYR A 352 17.21 8.14 15.19
N VAL A 353 17.53 9.07 14.28
CA VAL A 353 18.61 8.94 13.29
C VAL A 353 19.58 10.12 13.31
#